data_d2977d7b0478e04313cd9254af15e232
#
_entry.id   d2977d7b0478e04313cd9254af15e232
#
_cell.length_a   1.000
_cell.length_b   1.000
_cell.length_c   1.000
_cell.angle_alpha   90.00
_cell.angle_beta   90.00
_cell.angle_gamma   90.00
#
_symmetry.space_group_name_H-M   'P 1'
#
loop_
_entity.id
_entity.type
_entity.pdbx_description
1 polymer ?
#
loop_
_entity_poly.entity_id
_entity_poly.type
_entity_poly.pdbx_seq_one_letter_code
_entity_poly.pdbx_strand_id
1 'polypeptide(L)'
;MEDSLGLCVSDLAYSYPDNPSVLCDVNLRVRAGERVGLIGPNGAGKTTLFYLLCGVHKPEQGQIRLFGEPILPGRFRPEIGMVFQNADDQLFSPSVWDDVAFGPRNLALSQEEVEARVQASLATAGVADLAARPPHHLSGGEKRMVSIAGVLAMRPEVMIYDEPSASLDMRSRRRLIRFLQASPQTLLVASHDLELILEVCERVVLLDEGRIVAEGAARVIMGDVALMEAHGMERPHSLVPHTEANHDHGGY
;
A
#
# COMPACT_ATOMS: atom_id res chain seq x y z
N MET A 1 -2.30 -5.10 -26.32
CA MET A 1 -2.67 -5.56 -24.96
C MET A 1 -1.65 -5.13 -23.87
N GLU A 2 -0.61 -4.37 -24.22
CA GLU A 2 0.34 -3.78 -23.24
C GLU A 2 -0.13 -2.41 -22.68
N ASP A 3 -1.06 -1.73 -23.37
CA ASP A 3 -1.48 -0.35 -23.05
C ASP A 3 -2.29 -0.19 -21.74
N SER A 4 -2.58 -1.26 -21.01
CA SER A 4 -3.33 -1.20 -19.76
C SER A 4 -2.51 -1.50 -18.50
N LEU A 5 -1.19 -1.72 -18.62
CA LEU A 5 -0.33 -1.99 -17.48
C LEU A 5 0.10 -0.68 -16.80
N GLY A 6 -0.28 -0.52 -15.52
CA GLY A 6 0.21 0.58 -14.70
C GLY A 6 1.63 0.33 -14.20
N LEU A 7 1.94 -0.93 -13.81
CA LEU A 7 3.24 -1.32 -13.29
C LEU A 7 3.65 -2.70 -13.82
N CYS A 8 4.91 -2.83 -14.22
CA CYS A 8 5.51 -4.09 -14.67
C CYS A 8 6.88 -4.28 -14.06
N VAL A 9 7.09 -5.42 -13.43
CA VAL A 9 8.36 -5.87 -12.85
C VAL A 9 8.76 -7.15 -13.56
N SER A 10 10.00 -7.25 -14.00
CA SER A 10 10.54 -8.42 -14.71
C SER A 10 11.89 -8.82 -14.16
N ASP A 11 12.02 -10.11 -13.78
CA ASP A 11 13.23 -10.78 -13.33
C ASP A 11 13.99 -10.01 -12.24
N LEU A 12 13.23 -9.37 -11.31
CA LEU A 12 13.76 -8.46 -10.31
C LEU A 12 14.50 -9.23 -9.22
N ALA A 13 15.76 -8.85 -8.98
CA ALA A 13 16.57 -9.34 -7.87
C ALA A 13 17.23 -8.17 -7.12
N TYR A 14 17.33 -8.34 -5.80
CA TYR A 14 17.93 -7.34 -4.92
C TYR A 14 18.48 -7.95 -3.64
N SER A 15 19.63 -7.43 -3.19
CA SER A 15 20.26 -7.75 -1.90
C SER A 15 20.63 -6.46 -1.17
N TYR A 16 20.62 -6.49 0.16
CA TYR A 16 21.34 -5.50 0.97
C TYR A 16 22.78 -5.98 1.21
N PRO A 17 23.72 -5.07 1.53
CA PRO A 17 25.11 -5.46 1.80
C PRO A 17 25.24 -6.56 2.87
N ASP A 18 24.41 -6.48 3.90
CA ASP A 18 24.41 -7.39 5.06
C ASP A 18 23.32 -8.49 5.00
N ASN A 19 22.49 -8.49 3.95
CA ASN A 19 21.40 -9.46 3.78
C ASN A 19 21.24 -9.83 2.30
N PRO A 20 21.87 -10.92 1.86
CA PRO A 20 21.81 -11.35 0.47
C PRO A 20 20.44 -11.93 0.09
N SER A 21 20.10 -11.83 -1.18
CA SER A 21 18.93 -12.50 -1.79
C SER A 21 17.58 -12.12 -1.15
N VAL A 22 17.38 -10.84 -0.84
CA VAL A 22 16.12 -10.34 -0.27
C VAL A 22 14.96 -10.44 -1.27
N LEU A 23 15.24 -10.24 -2.55
CA LEU A 23 14.31 -10.51 -3.65
C LEU A 23 15.01 -11.31 -4.73
N CYS A 24 14.33 -12.34 -5.23
CA CYS A 24 14.87 -13.29 -6.21
C CYS A 24 13.85 -13.57 -7.29
N ASP A 25 14.14 -13.16 -8.53
CA ASP A 25 13.32 -13.47 -9.71
C ASP A 25 11.85 -13.04 -9.54
N VAL A 26 11.63 -11.83 -9.02
CA VAL A 26 10.28 -11.30 -8.82
C VAL A 26 9.75 -10.78 -10.15
N ASN A 27 8.61 -11.33 -10.56
CA ASN A 27 7.87 -10.95 -11.75
C ASN A 27 6.46 -10.51 -11.32
N LEU A 28 6.06 -9.26 -11.59
CA LEU A 28 4.78 -8.70 -11.17
C LEU A 28 4.21 -7.79 -12.25
N ARG A 29 2.93 -7.94 -12.55
CA ARG A 29 2.19 -7.06 -13.46
C ARG A 29 0.94 -6.54 -12.78
N VAL A 30 0.77 -5.23 -12.77
CA VAL A 30 -0.40 -4.55 -12.17
C VAL A 30 -1.05 -3.69 -13.24
N ARG A 31 -2.35 -3.87 -13.43
CA ARG A 31 -3.12 -3.06 -14.40
C ARG A 31 -3.44 -1.69 -13.81
N ALA A 32 -3.58 -0.70 -14.68
CA ALA A 32 -4.07 0.60 -14.24
C ALA A 32 -5.46 0.49 -13.59
N GLY A 33 -5.64 1.10 -12.42
CA GLY A 33 -6.86 1.04 -11.62
C GLY A 33 -7.06 -0.25 -10.82
N GLU A 34 -6.14 -1.22 -10.91
CA GLU A 34 -6.22 -2.48 -10.14
C GLU A 34 -5.84 -2.26 -8.67
N ARG A 35 -6.49 -3.01 -7.77
CA ARG A 35 -6.17 -3.05 -6.34
C ARG A 35 -5.56 -4.39 -5.97
N VAL A 36 -4.26 -4.39 -5.71
CA VAL A 36 -3.47 -5.60 -5.43
C VAL A 36 -2.99 -5.59 -3.98
N GLY A 37 -3.29 -6.67 -3.26
CA GLY A 37 -2.72 -6.93 -1.94
C GLY A 37 -1.38 -7.66 -2.06
N LEU A 38 -0.37 -7.21 -1.35
CA LEU A 38 0.90 -7.90 -1.19
C LEU A 38 0.96 -8.51 0.20
N ILE A 39 0.78 -9.82 0.28
CA ILE A 39 0.77 -10.56 1.55
C ILE A 39 2.02 -11.43 1.69
N GLY A 40 2.31 -11.88 2.89
CA GLY A 40 3.47 -12.73 3.19
C GLY A 40 4.02 -12.47 4.57
N PRO A 41 4.88 -13.36 5.10
CA PRO A 41 5.44 -13.25 6.44
C PRO A 41 6.34 -12.00 6.60
N ASN A 42 6.73 -11.72 7.85
CA ASN A 42 7.72 -10.69 8.15
C ASN A 42 9.07 -11.09 7.52
N GLY A 43 9.76 -10.11 6.92
CA GLY A 43 11.03 -10.37 6.24
C GLY A 43 10.92 -10.93 4.82
N ALA A 44 9.72 -11.20 4.30
CA ALA A 44 9.53 -11.71 2.94
C ALA A 44 10.02 -10.78 1.81
N GLY A 45 10.30 -9.49 2.11
CA GLY A 45 10.79 -8.53 1.13
C GLY A 45 9.76 -7.51 0.66
N LYS A 46 8.56 -7.44 1.26
CA LYS A 46 7.45 -6.55 0.84
C LYS A 46 7.86 -5.08 0.78
N THR A 47 8.39 -4.53 1.87
CA THR A 47 8.87 -3.13 1.95
C THR A 47 10.03 -2.87 0.97
N THR A 48 10.94 -3.84 0.82
CA THR A 48 12.05 -3.75 -0.13
C THR A 48 11.54 -3.67 -1.57
N LEU A 49 10.56 -4.50 -1.93
CA LEU A 49 9.91 -4.40 -3.23
C LEU A 49 9.31 -3.01 -3.44
N PHE A 50 8.62 -2.45 -2.46
CA PHE A 50 8.04 -1.11 -2.54
C PHE A 50 9.09 0.01 -2.72
N TYR A 51 10.23 -0.08 -2.04
CA TYR A 51 11.34 0.87 -2.25
C TYR A 51 11.93 0.79 -3.65
N LEU A 52 12.01 -0.41 -4.22
CA LEU A 52 12.46 -0.59 -5.61
C LEU A 52 11.43 -0.03 -6.59
N LEU A 53 10.13 -0.25 -6.36
CA LEU A 53 9.04 0.31 -7.18
C LEU A 53 9.02 1.84 -7.17
N CYS A 54 9.41 2.46 -6.05
CA CYS A 54 9.55 3.91 -5.94
C CYS A 54 10.89 4.46 -6.45
N GLY A 55 11.81 3.60 -6.91
CA GLY A 55 13.13 4.00 -7.37
C GLY A 55 14.07 4.47 -6.26
N VAL A 56 13.78 4.17 -4.99
CA VAL A 56 14.64 4.47 -3.84
C VAL A 56 15.90 3.59 -3.90
N HIS A 57 15.73 2.32 -4.23
CA HIS A 57 16.83 1.39 -4.41
C HIS A 57 17.04 1.05 -5.89
N LYS A 58 18.27 0.67 -6.22
CA LYS A 58 18.65 0.18 -7.54
C LYS A 58 18.59 -1.35 -7.54
N PRO A 59 17.81 -1.99 -8.42
CA PRO A 59 17.82 -3.44 -8.53
C PRO A 59 19.20 -3.95 -8.99
N GLU A 60 19.58 -5.14 -8.53
CA GLU A 60 20.78 -5.83 -9.01
C GLU A 60 20.55 -6.44 -10.40
N GLN A 61 19.35 -6.98 -10.60
CA GLN A 61 18.91 -7.56 -11.87
C GLN A 61 17.47 -7.19 -12.15
N GLY A 62 17.06 -7.35 -13.40
CA GLY A 62 15.71 -7.09 -13.84
C GLY A 62 15.41 -5.62 -14.11
N GLN A 63 14.14 -5.32 -14.33
CA GLN A 63 13.67 -3.98 -14.63
C GLN A 63 12.28 -3.72 -14.07
N ILE A 64 12.02 -2.45 -13.79
CA ILE A 64 10.71 -1.97 -13.35
C ILE A 64 10.24 -0.90 -14.34
N ARG A 65 9.00 -1.00 -14.79
CA ARG A 65 8.37 -0.03 -15.69
C ARG A 65 7.07 0.48 -15.08
N LEU A 66 6.87 1.78 -15.13
CA LEU A 66 5.65 2.48 -14.74
C LEU A 66 5.04 3.07 -16.02
N PHE A 67 3.81 2.65 -16.39
CA PHE A 67 3.15 3.02 -17.65
C PHE A 67 4.05 2.85 -18.89
N GLY A 68 4.80 1.74 -18.94
CA GLY A 68 5.74 1.43 -20.02
C GLY A 68 7.12 2.10 -19.89
N GLU A 69 7.26 3.16 -19.10
CA GLU A 69 8.52 3.88 -18.90
C GLU A 69 9.37 3.27 -17.77
N PRO A 70 10.68 3.14 -17.93
CA PRO A 70 11.54 2.55 -16.90
C PRO A 70 11.62 3.45 -15.66
N ILE A 71 11.57 2.84 -14.49
CA ILE A 71 11.88 3.49 -13.21
C ILE A 71 13.40 3.51 -13.05
N LEU A 72 13.97 4.71 -13.01
CA LEU A 72 15.39 4.92 -12.81
C LEU A 72 15.67 5.25 -11.34
N PRO A 73 16.62 4.55 -10.69
CA PRO A 73 16.97 4.79 -9.30
C PRO A 73 17.40 6.24 -9.04
N GLY A 74 16.92 6.82 -7.94
CA GLY A 74 17.20 8.20 -7.57
C GLY A 74 16.46 9.27 -8.40
N ARG A 75 15.67 8.87 -9.40
CA ARG A 75 14.82 9.80 -10.15
C ARG A 75 13.42 9.81 -9.58
N PHE A 76 13.01 10.96 -9.06
CA PHE A 76 11.65 11.13 -8.54
C PHE A 76 10.60 11.00 -9.66
N ARG A 77 9.54 10.25 -9.37
CA ARG A 77 8.39 10.00 -10.27
C ARG A 77 7.11 10.36 -9.52
N PRO A 78 6.49 11.53 -9.80
CA PRO A 78 5.27 11.94 -9.10
C PRO A 78 4.06 11.03 -9.38
N GLU A 79 4.11 10.23 -10.46
CA GLU A 79 3.06 9.29 -10.84
C GLU A 79 2.93 8.11 -9.86
N ILE A 80 3.95 7.84 -9.04
CA ILE A 80 3.91 6.81 -8.01
C ILE A 80 4.19 7.42 -6.63
N GLY A 81 3.30 7.16 -5.69
CA GLY A 81 3.42 7.65 -4.33
C GLY A 81 3.37 6.52 -3.31
N MET A 82 4.09 6.69 -2.20
CA MET A 82 4.16 5.70 -1.13
C MET A 82 3.74 6.32 0.21
N VAL A 83 2.89 5.60 0.93
CA VAL A 83 2.53 5.87 2.32
C VAL A 83 3.27 4.87 3.19
N PHE A 84 4.14 5.36 4.07
CA PHE A 84 5.00 4.54 4.92
C PHE A 84 4.23 3.88 6.06
N GLN A 85 4.78 2.78 6.57
CA GLN A 85 4.24 2.05 7.71
C GLN A 85 4.08 2.95 8.95
N ASN A 86 5.08 3.74 9.27
CA ASN A 86 5.03 4.69 10.38
C ASN A 86 4.75 6.11 9.83
N ALA A 87 3.62 6.69 10.21
CA ALA A 87 3.25 8.03 9.79
C ALA A 87 4.20 9.12 10.34
N ASP A 88 4.84 8.88 11.49
CA ASP A 88 5.80 9.83 12.07
C ASP A 88 7.08 9.97 11.23
N ASP A 89 7.44 8.96 10.44
CA ASP A 89 8.59 9.04 9.51
C ASP A 89 8.28 9.88 8.27
N GLN A 90 7.00 10.20 8.04
CA GLN A 90 6.53 10.94 6.87
C GLN A 90 6.10 12.37 7.19
N LEU A 91 5.77 12.68 8.46
CA LEU A 91 5.27 13.98 8.91
C LEU A 91 6.34 14.70 9.72
N PHE A 92 6.88 15.79 9.18
CA PHE A 92 8.04 16.48 9.74
C PHE A 92 7.93 18.02 9.76
N SER A 93 6.84 18.57 9.23
CA SER A 93 6.64 20.02 9.10
C SER A 93 5.96 20.62 10.34
N PRO A 94 5.98 21.95 10.51
CA PRO A 94 5.35 22.63 11.64
C PRO A 94 3.82 22.51 11.66
N SER A 95 3.19 22.34 10.51
CA SER A 95 1.74 22.17 10.36
C SER A 95 1.38 21.09 9.37
N VAL A 96 0.16 20.55 9.48
CA VAL A 96 -0.42 19.61 8.50
C VAL A 96 -0.43 20.22 7.10
N TRP A 97 -0.79 21.49 6.99
CA TRP A 97 -0.77 22.21 5.70
C TRP A 97 0.61 22.15 5.05
N ASP A 98 1.67 22.44 5.81
CA ASP A 98 3.04 22.45 5.27
C ASP A 98 3.53 21.06 4.88
N ASP A 99 3.18 20.01 5.63
CA ASP A 99 3.47 18.64 5.26
C ASP A 99 2.80 18.26 3.92
N VAL A 100 1.51 18.58 3.77
CA VAL A 100 0.77 18.27 2.53
C VAL A 100 1.25 19.13 1.37
N ALA A 101 1.71 20.37 1.61
CA ALA A 101 2.24 21.26 0.59
C ALA A 101 3.67 20.91 0.15
N PHE A 102 4.39 20.09 0.93
CA PHE A 102 5.79 19.78 0.65
C PHE A 102 6.01 19.15 -0.72
N GLY A 103 5.24 18.11 -1.06
CA GLY A 103 5.31 17.45 -2.36
C GLY A 103 5.01 18.41 -3.53
N PRO A 104 3.85 19.07 -3.56
CA PRO A 104 3.49 20.03 -4.61
C PRO A 104 4.49 21.18 -4.79
N ARG A 105 5.06 21.73 -3.70
CA ARG A 105 6.10 22.77 -3.78
C ARG A 105 7.35 22.28 -4.51
N ASN A 106 7.72 21.01 -4.35
CA ASN A 106 8.87 20.41 -5.03
C ASN A 106 8.60 20.07 -6.51
N LEU A 107 7.36 20.15 -6.96
CA LEU A 107 6.99 19.94 -8.37
C LEU A 107 7.07 21.22 -9.22
N ALA A 108 7.64 22.31 -8.69
CA ALA A 108 7.73 23.60 -9.35
C ALA A 108 6.38 24.17 -9.84
N LEU A 109 5.30 23.89 -9.11
CA LEU A 109 3.96 24.41 -9.39
C LEU A 109 3.82 25.86 -8.93
N SER A 110 2.84 26.58 -9.47
CA SER A 110 2.47 27.91 -8.99
C SER A 110 1.90 27.81 -7.56
N GLN A 111 2.01 28.92 -6.80
CA GLN A 111 1.47 28.97 -5.43
C GLN A 111 -0.04 28.65 -5.42
N GLU A 112 -0.79 29.14 -6.39
CA GLU A 112 -2.22 28.90 -6.54
C GLU A 112 -2.53 27.40 -6.76
N GLU A 113 -1.75 26.73 -7.61
CA GLU A 113 -1.91 25.28 -7.86
C GLU A 113 -1.52 24.47 -6.63
N VAL A 114 -0.47 24.86 -5.87
CA VAL A 114 -0.11 24.23 -4.60
C VAL A 114 -1.26 24.31 -3.60
N GLU A 115 -1.82 25.51 -3.40
CA GLU A 115 -2.95 25.73 -2.48
C GLU A 115 -4.18 24.90 -2.89
N ALA A 116 -4.52 24.88 -4.17
CA ALA A 116 -5.65 24.10 -4.69
C ALA A 116 -5.46 22.59 -4.46
N ARG A 117 -4.24 22.06 -4.70
CA ARG A 117 -3.92 20.63 -4.47
C ARG A 117 -3.96 20.27 -2.99
N VAL A 118 -3.42 21.11 -2.13
CA VAL A 118 -3.43 20.88 -0.68
C VAL A 118 -4.87 20.84 -0.15
N GLN A 119 -5.69 21.84 -0.51
CA GLN A 119 -7.09 21.88 -0.09
C GLN A 119 -7.87 20.65 -0.56
N ALA A 120 -7.73 20.28 -1.84
CA ALA A 120 -8.40 19.12 -2.41
C ALA A 120 -7.98 17.82 -1.73
N SER A 121 -6.68 17.64 -1.44
CA SER A 121 -6.15 16.42 -0.82
C SER A 121 -6.56 16.29 0.64
N LEU A 122 -6.53 17.39 1.40
CA LEU A 122 -7.02 17.42 2.78
C LEU A 122 -8.51 17.10 2.86
N ALA A 123 -9.30 17.65 1.93
CA ALA A 123 -10.74 17.38 1.84
C ALA A 123 -10.99 15.90 1.47
N THR A 124 -10.29 15.35 0.48
CA THR A 124 -10.39 13.95 0.06
C THR A 124 -10.03 12.98 1.20
N ALA A 125 -8.97 13.27 1.94
CA ALA A 125 -8.59 12.49 3.13
C ALA A 125 -9.50 12.77 4.34
N GLY A 126 -10.38 13.80 4.27
CA GLY A 126 -11.31 14.20 5.32
C GLY A 126 -10.61 14.74 6.58
N VAL A 127 -9.52 15.50 6.41
CA VAL A 127 -8.70 16.09 7.48
C VAL A 127 -8.48 17.59 7.29
N ALA A 128 -9.37 18.25 6.56
CA ALA A 128 -9.25 19.68 6.25
C ALA A 128 -9.28 20.58 7.50
N ASP A 129 -10.00 20.17 8.53
CA ASP A 129 -10.08 20.86 9.83
C ASP A 129 -8.78 20.79 10.64
N LEU A 130 -7.85 19.91 10.24
CA LEU A 130 -6.56 19.73 10.92
C LEU A 130 -5.42 20.56 10.29
N ALA A 131 -5.68 21.26 9.19
CA ALA A 131 -4.66 21.94 8.37
C ALA A 131 -3.68 22.82 9.15
N ALA A 132 -4.15 23.56 10.14
CA ALA A 132 -3.33 24.44 10.96
C ALA A 132 -2.67 23.75 12.17
N ARG A 133 -3.00 22.47 12.44
CA ARG A 133 -2.46 21.75 13.60
C ARG A 133 -1.04 21.24 13.35
N PRO A 134 -0.19 21.23 14.37
CA PRO A 134 1.08 20.53 14.33
C PRO A 134 0.85 19.00 14.27
N PRO A 135 1.59 18.24 13.44
CA PRO A 135 1.42 16.79 13.30
C PRO A 135 1.55 15.99 14.61
N HIS A 136 2.42 16.43 15.51
CA HIS A 136 2.63 15.75 16.80
C HIS A 136 1.43 15.86 17.78
N HIS A 137 0.43 16.72 17.50
CA HIS A 137 -0.81 16.81 18.25
C HIS A 137 -1.93 15.91 17.71
N LEU A 138 -1.65 15.15 16.65
CA LEU A 138 -2.63 14.30 15.99
C LEU A 138 -2.65 12.89 16.59
N SER A 139 -3.83 12.27 16.61
CA SER A 139 -3.95 10.83 16.84
C SER A 139 -3.31 10.00 15.71
N GLY A 140 -3.00 8.73 15.96
CA GLY A 140 -2.42 7.85 14.93
C GLY A 140 -3.27 7.75 13.66
N GLY A 141 -4.60 7.70 13.81
CA GLY A 141 -5.52 7.69 12.67
C GLY A 141 -5.53 8.99 11.88
N GLU A 142 -5.46 10.15 12.56
CA GLU A 142 -5.35 11.45 11.90
C GLU A 142 -4.00 11.58 11.18
N LYS A 143 -2.88 11.21 11.81
CA LYS A 143 -1.56 11.18 11.19
C LYS A 143 -1.56 10.34 9.91
N ARG A 144 -2.17 9.15 9.95
CA ARG A 144 -2.31 8.27 8.78
C ARG A 144 -3.03 8.98 7.62
N MET A 145 -4.16 9.60 7.89
CA MET A 145 -4.93 10.31 6.86
C MET A 145 -4.20 11.56 6.33
N VAL A 146 -3.44 12.26 7.18
CA VAL A 146 -2.58 13.38 6.77
C VAL A 146 -1.43 12.89 5.89
N SER A 147 -0.75 11.79 6.24
CA SER A 147 0.29 11.19 5.39
C SER A 147 -0.25 10.82 4.01
N ILE A 148 -1.46 10.25 3.96
CA ILE A 148 -2.15 9.95 2.70
C ILE A 148 -2.44 11.25 1.92
N ALA A 149 -2.93 12.31 2.58
CA ALA A 149 -3.19 13.60 1.93
C ALA A 149 -1.92 14.20 1.32
N GLY A 150 -0.77 14.09 2.00
CA GLY A 150 0.52 14.56 1.50
C GLY A 150 0.94 13.88 0.21
N VAL A 151 0.71 12.57 0.10
CA VAL A 151 0.99 11.81 -1.14
C VAL A 151 -0.02 12.17 -2.23
N LEU A 152 -1.32 12.24 -1.92
CA LEU A 152 -2.37 12.58 -2.88
C LEU A 152 -2.19 13.96 -3.51
N ALA A 153 -1.59 14.92 -2.78
CA ALA A 153 -1.36 16.27 -3.28
C ALA A 153 -0.41 16.31 -4.50
N MET A 154 0.40 15.26 -4.68
CA MET A 154 1.22 15.07 -5.88
C MET A 154 0.43 14.53 -7.08
N ARG A 155 -0.82 14.08 -6.88
CA ARG A 155 -1.70 13.44 -7.86
C ARG A 155 -1.11 12.18 -8.49
N PRO A 156 -0.67 11.20 -7.68
CA PRO A 156 -0.14 9.95 -8.21
C PRO A 156 -1.23 9.12 -8.90
N GLU A 157 -0.82 8.34 -9.90
CA GLU A 157 -1.67 7.36 -10.57
C GLU A 157 -1.56 5.98 -9.90
N VAL A 158 -0.42 5.72 -9.24
CA VAL A 158 -0.16 4.50 -8.45
C VAL A 158 0.12 4.89 -7.00
N MET A 159 -0.62 4.28 -6.08
CA MET A 159 -0.45 4.46 -4.64
C MET A 159 0.02 3.17 -3.99
N ILE A 160 1.13 3.24 -3.28
CA ILE A 160 1.68 2.15 -2.48
C ILE A 160 1.39 2.42 -1.00
N TYR A 161 0.88 1.41 -0.31
CA TYR A 161 0.61 1.46 1.12
C TYR A 161 1.36 0.34 1.82
N ASP A 162 2.32 0.69 2.66
CA ASP A 162 3.05 -0.27 3.50
C ASP A 162 2.43 -0.29 4.90
N GLU A 163 1.79 -1.41 5.26
CA GLU A 163 1.12 -1.64 6.55
C GLU A 163 0.21 -0.47 7.00
N PRO A 164 -0.73 0.00 6.16
CA PRO A 164 -1.44 1.25 6.41
C PRO A 164 -2.39 1.19 7.62
N SER A 165 -2.79 0.01 8.06
CA SER A 165 -3.67 -0.19 9.23
C SER A 165 -2.93 -0.42 10.54
N ALA A 166 -1.58 -0.52 10.51
CA ALA A 166 -0.79 -0.76 11.70
C ALA A 166 -1.07 0.30 12.77
N SER A 167 -1.31 -0.17 13.99
CA SER A 167 -1.57 0.68 15.19
C SER A 167 -2.82 1.56 15.12
N LEU A 168 -3.74 1.33 14.17
CA LEU A 168 -5.01 2.04 14.10
C LEU A 168 -6.06 1.38 15.01
N ASP A 169 -6.86 2.22 15.70
CA ASP A 169 -8.09 1.77 16.32
C ASP A 169 -9.13 1.34 15.28
N MET A 170 -10.19 0.65 15.73
CA MET A 170 -11.23 0.11 14.83
C MET A 170 -11.93 1.18 13.99
N ARG A 171 -12.14 2.38 14.55
CA ARG A 171 -12.81 3.48 13.85
C ARG A 171 -11.92 4.05 12.75
N SER A 172 -10.66 4.29 13.05
CA SER A 172 -9.64 4.77 12.10
C SER A 172 -9.38 3.73 11.01
N ARG A 173 -9.27 2.44 11.37
CA ARG A 173 -9.16 1.33 10.42
C ARG A 173 -10.35 1.30 9.45
N ARG A 174 -11.59 1.39 9.94
CA ARG A 174 -12.78 1.41 9.07
C ARG A 174 -12.82 2.63 8.15
N ARG A 175 -12.37 3.80 8.63
CA ARG A 175 -12.22 5.01 7.80
C ARG A 175 -11.21 4.78 6.69
N LEU A 176 -10.05 4.20 7.00
CA LEU A 176 -9.01 3.87 6.02
C LEU A 176 -9.54 2.90 4.95
N ILE A 177 -10.22 1.83 5.34
CA ILE A 177 -10.79 0.85 4.39
C ILE A 177 -11.74 1.54 3.40
N ARG A 178 -12.67 2.36 3.90
CA ARG A 178 -13.61 3.11 3.04
C ARG A 178 -12.90 4.06 2.09
N PHE A 179 -11.84 4.70 2.57
CA PHE A 179 -11.00 5.57 1.74
C PHE A 179 -10.32 4.77 0.62
N LEU A 180 -9.67 3.64 0.93
CA LEU A 180 -9.00 2.79 -0.06
C LEU A 180 -9.98 2.22 -1.09
N GLN A 181 -11.18 1.79 -0.66
CA GLN A 181 -12.23 1.31 -1.54
C GLN A 181 -12.74 2.38 -2.53
N ALA A 182 -12.75 3.64 -2.11
CA ALA A 182 -13.19 4.78 -2.93
C ALA A 182 -12.09 5.36 -3.81
N SER A 183 -10.83 4.96 -3.61
CA SER A 183 -9.68 5.50 -4.34
C SER A 183 -9.70 5.08 -5.81
N PRO A 184 -9.58 6.03 -6.76
CA PRO A 184 -9.59 5.74 -8.20
C PRO A 184 -8.21 5.28 -8.72
N GLN A 185 -7.16 5.42 -7.94
CA GLN A 185 -5.79 5.08 -8.30
C GLN A 185 -5.57 3.56 -8.37
N THR A 186 -4.50 3.15 -9.04
CA THR A 186 -3.93 1.81 -8.88
C THR A 186 -3.36 1.68 -7.48
N LEU A 187 -3.75 0.63 -6.74
CA LEU A 187 -3.30 0.43 -5.36
C LEU A 187 -2.46 -0.83 -5.22
N LEU A 188 -1.31 -0.70 -4.55
CA LEU A 188 -0.56 -1.81 -3.98
C LEU A 188 -0.58 -1.66 -2.46
N VAL A 189 -1.11 -2.66 -1.77
CA VAL A 189 -1.29 -2.60 -0.31
C VAL A 189 -0.60 -3.81 0.33
N ALA A 190 0.49 -3.59 1.05
CA ALA A 190 1.07 -4.62 1.91
C ALA A 190 0.43 -4.54 3.29
N SER A 191 -0.08 -5.66 3.80
CA SER A 191 -0.62 -5.69 5.16
C SER A 191 -0.66 -7.10 5.75
N HIS A 192 -0.45 -7.18 7.06
CA HIS A 192 -0.77 -8.35 7.89
C HIS A 192 -2.25 -8.41 8.27
N ASP A 193 -2.99 -7.33 8.09
CA ASP A 193 -4.44 -7.27 8.26
C ASP A 193 -5.12 -7.86 7.02
N LEU A 194 -5.21 -9.19 6.99
CA LEU A 194 -5.77 -9.92 5.85
C LEU A 194 -7.25 -9.61 5.61
N GLU A 195 -7.99 -9.21 6.64
CA GLU A 195 -9.38 -8.76 6.49
C GLU A 195 -9.46 -7.42 5.73
N LEU A 196 -8.51 -6.49 5.98
CA LEU A 196 -8.40 -5.27 5.18
C LEU A 196 -8.09 -5.60 3.72
N ILE A 197 -7.14 -6.52 3.49
CA ILE A 197 -6.79 -6.94 2.12
C ILE A 197 -8.02 -7.52 1.41
N LEU A 198 -8.81 -8.38 2.07
CA LEU A 198 -10.04 -8.95 1.50
C LEU A 198 -11.11 -7.91 1.19
N GLU A 199 -11.21 -6.86 2.01
CA GLU A 199 -12.19 -5.80 1.81
C GLU A 199 -11.80 -4.81 0.69
N VAL A 200 -10.49 -4.63 0.45
CA VAL A 200 -9.96 -3.58 -0.45
C VAL A 200 -9.48 -4.15 -1.79
N CYS A 201 -8.81 -5.30 -1.77
CA CYS A 201 -8.07 -5.82 -2.92
C CYS A 201 -8.83 -6.97 -3.60
N GLU A 202 -8.85 -6.94 -4.92
CA GLU A 202 -9.47 -7.99 -5.74
C GLU A 202 -8.52 -9.16 -5.98
N ARG A 203 -7.23 -8.86 -6.10
CA ARG A 203 -6.13 -9.80 -6.30
C ARG A 203 -5.10 -9.67 -5.20
N VAL A 204 -4.47 -10.78 -4.86
CA VAL A 204 -3.33 -10.81 -3.96
C VAL A 204 -2.14 -11.49 -4.61
N VAL A 205 -0.97 -11.07 -4.16
CA VAL A 205 0.34 -11.65 -4.46
C VAL A 205 0.93 -12.08 -3.14
N LEU A 206 1.23 -13.36 -3.00
CA LEU A 206 1.91 -13.93 -1.84
C LEU A 206 3.42 -13.93 -2.10
N LEU A 207 4.12 -13.13 -1.34
CA LEU A 207 5.58 -13.03 -1.36
C LEU A 207 6.14 -13.77 -0.15
N ASP A 208 7.03 -14.72 -0.37
CA ASP A 208 7.76 -15.41 0.68
C ASP A 208 9.19 -15.73 0.23
N GLU A 209 10.14 -15.65 1.15
CA GLU A 209 11.58 -15.83 0.90
C GLU A 209 12.08 -15.08 -0.37
N GLY A 210 11.56 -13.86 -0.56
CA GLY A 210 11.92 -12.98 -1.69
C GLY A 210 11.34 -13.39 -3.05
N ARG A 211 10.40 -14.33 -3.11
CA ARG A 211 9.77 -14.84 -4.34
C ARG A 211 8.26 -14.70 -4.31
N ILE A 212 7.66 -14.48 -5.45
CA ILE A 212 6.21 -14.63 -5.58
C ILE A 212 5.90 -16.13 -5.66
N VAL A 213 5.23 -16.66 -4.64
CA VAL A 213 4.89 -18.09 -4.54
C VAL A 213 3.48 -18.39 -5.03
N ALA A 214 2.59 -17.40 -4.96
CA ALA A 214 1.25 -17.50 -5.51
C ALA A 214 0.69 -16.11 -5.84
N GLU A 215 -0.17 -16.04 -6.86
CA GLU A 215 -0.99 -14.85 -7.15
C GLU A 215 -2.37 -15.26 -7.68
N GLY A 216 -3.37 -14.46 -7.41
CA GLY A 216 -4.72 -14.74 -7.87
C GLY A 216 -5.79 -13.94 -7.13
N ALA A 217 -7.06 -14.28 -7.35
CA ALA A 217 -8.16 -13.64 -6.65
C ALA A 217 -7.99 -13.77 -5.13
N ALA A 218 -8.16 -12.67 -4.40
CA ALA A 218 -7.88 -12.58 -2.97
C ALA A 218 -8.57 -13.70 -2.16
N ARG A 219 -9.84 -13.95 -2.43
CA ARG A 219 -10.60 -14.99 -1.75
C ARG A 219 -10.11 -16.42 -2.05
N VAL A 220 -9.54 -16.65 -3.24
CA VAL A 220 -9.03 -17.96 -3.64
C VAL A 220 -7.71 -18.24 -2.94
N ILE A 221 -6.75 -17.31 -3.07
CA ILE A 221 -5.41 -17.46 -2.47
C ILE A 221 -5.51 -17.53 -0.94
N MET A 222 -6.18 -16.57 -0.30
CA MET A 222 -6.28 -16.53 1.17
C MET A 222 -7.27 -17.54 1.73
N GLY A 223 -8.10 -18.18 0.90
CA GLY A 223 -8.98 -19.28 1.28
C GLY A 223 -8.30 -20.65 1.26
N ASP A 224 -7.17 -20.79 0.59
CA ASP A 224 -6.37 -22.02 0.55
C ASP A 224 -5.56 -22.15 1.85
N VAL A 225 -6.10 -22.96 2.77
CA VAL A 225 -5.51 -23.16 4.11
C VAL A 225 -4.11 -23.76 4.00
N ALA A 226 -3.91 -24.76 3.13
CA ALA A 226 -2.65 -25.45 3.00
C ALA A 226 -1.55 -24.50 2.47
N LEU A 227 -1.90 -23.65 1.50
CA LEU A 227 -0.99 -22.62 0.98
C LEU A 227 -0.64 -21.59 2.06
N MET A 228 -1.64 -21.07 2.78
CA MET A 228 -1.41 -20.05 3.81
C MET A 228 -0.53 -20.59 4.95
N GLU A 229 -0.83 -21.78 5.46
CA GLU A 229 -0.05 -22.42 6.54
C GLU A 229 1.38 -22.77 6.10
N ALA A 230 1.57 -23.24 4.87
CA ALA A 230 2.90 -23.53 4.32
C ALA A 230 3.83 -22.31 4.30
N HIS A 231 3.25 -21.10 4.23
CA HIS A 231 3.96 -19.82 4.23
C HIS A 231 3.79 -19.01 5.54
N GLY A 232 3.48 -19.71 6.65
CA GLY A 232 3.43 -19.10 8.00
C GLY A 232 2.32 -18.07 8.19
N MET A 233 1.24 -18.18 7.43
CA MET A 233 0.09 -17.29 7.48
C MET A 233 -1.19 -18.04 7.88
N GLU A 234 -2.12 -17.35 8.52
CA GLU A 234 -3.43 -17.88 8.85
C GLU A 234 -4.48 -17.45 7.82
N ARG A 235 -5.49 -18.28 7.62
CA ARG A 235 -6.65 -17.92 6.81
C ARG A 235 -7.46 -16.82 7.50
N PRO A 236 -7.94 -15.77 6.79
CA PRO A 236 -8.84 -14.78 7.34
C PRO A 236 -10.10 -15.38 7.95
N HIS A 237 -10.54 -14.84 9.10
CA HIS A 237 -11.75 -15.33 9.79
C HIS A 237 -13.01 -15.27 8.93
N SER A 238 -13.16 -14.23 8.11
CA SER A 238 -14.30 -14.07 7.21
C SER A 238 -14.38 -15.14 6.12
N LEU A 239 -13.32 -15.91 5.88
CA LEU A 239 -13.28 -17.05 4.96
C LEU A 239 -13.48 -18.41 5.67
N VAL A 240 -13.57 -18.43 7.00
CA VAL A 240 -13.87 -19.67 7.76
C VAL A 240 -15.36 -19.97 7.59
N PRO A 241 -15.76 -21.17 7.08
CA PRO A 241 -17.16 -21.56 7.05
C PRO A 241 -17.74 -21.57 8.46
N HIS A 242 -18.81 -20.83 8.71
CA HIS A 242 -19.59 -20.99 9.92
C HIS A 242 -20.33 -22.34 9.82
N THR A 243 -19.83 -23.37 10.51
CA THR A 243 -20.63 -24.55 10.82
C THR A 243 -21.75 -24.07 11.75
N GLU A 244 -22.98 -24.02 11.27
CA GLU A 244 -24.14 -23.88 12.16
C GLU A 244 -24.07 -25.03 13.17
N ALA A 245 -23.83 -24.67 14.43
CA ALA A 245 -23.97 -25.61 15.52
C ALA A 245 -25.46 -25.99 15.54
N ASN A 246 -25.78 -27.16 15.05
CA ASN A 246 -27.09 -27.80 15.25
C ASN A 246 -27.28 -27.89 16.77
N HIS A 247 -28.02 -26.96 17.35
CA HIS A 247 -28.64 -27.13 18.65
C HIS A 247 -29.75 -28.18 18.45
N ASP A 248 -29.35 -29.42 18.55
CA ASP A 248 -30.27 -30.53 18.76
C ASP A 248 -30.90 -30.31 20.15
N HIS A 249 -32.05 -29.67 20.16
CA HIS A 249 -32.94 -29.68 21.32
C HIS A 249 -33.51 -31.07 21.47
N GLY A 250 -32.72 -31.93 22.11
CA GLY A 250 -33.20 -33.20 22.64
C GLY A 250 -34.30 -32.88 23.67
N GLY A 251 -35.54 -33.14 23.27
CA GLY A 251 -36.68 -33.06 24.17
C GLY A 251 -36.60 -34.09 25.31
N TYR A 252 -36.97 -33.63 26.48
CA TYR A 252 -37.56 -34.43 27.55
C TYR A 252 -38.80 -33.70 28.04
#